data_50faa5aba895ae5a462040d9f2c311d0
#
_entry.id   50faa5aba895ae5a462040d9f2c311d0
#
_cell.length_a   1.000
_cell.length_b   1.000
_cell.length_c   1.000
_cell.angle_alpha   90.00
_cell.angle_beta   90.00
_cell.angle_gamma   90.00
#
_symmetry.space_group_name_H-M   'P 1'
#
loop_
_entity.id
_entity.type
_entity.pdbx_description
1 polymer ?
#
loop_
_entity_poly.entity_id
_entity_poly.type
_entity_poly.pdbx_seq_one_letter_code
_entity_poly.pdbx_strand_id
1 'polypeptide(L)'
;MTKFCTNRNKQTILIESIPYSNWEIEMVRMNIPADNRSFRQELLSFLSEWFDPADTLPVHTSGSTGKPKELYVEKERMMESACLTCSFLGLQKEDSALLCMPLQYIAGKMVVIRALVAGLDLLPVTPSGHPLKDLTKAPVFAAMIPMQVYNSLQVPEEKAILQQIRLSLIHI
;
A
#
# COMPACT_ATOMS: atom_id res chain seq x y z
N MET A 1 9.50 -14.17 -16.59
CA MET A 1 10.03 -13.39 -15.46
C MET A 1 9.37 -12.03 -15.46
N THR A 2 8.64 -11.69 -14.40
CA THR A 2 8.02 -10.37 -14.24
C THR A 2 9.12 -9.32 -14.11
N LYS A 3 9.14 -8.34 -14.99
CA LYS A 3 10.16 -7.27 -14.97
C LYS A 3 9.66 -6.14 -14.07
N PHE A 4 10.21 -6.04 -12.85
CA PHE A 4 9.90 -4.98 -11.92
C PHE A 4 10.44 -3.61 -12.35
N CYS A 5 9.69 -2.55 -12.08
CA CYS A 5 10.12 -1.19 -12.37
C CYS A 5 10.88 -0.59 -11.17
N THR A 6 12.22 -0.62 -11.22
CA THR A 6 13.09 -0.06 -10.18
C THR A 6 13.54 1.38 -10.45
N ASN A 7 13.18 1.95 -11.59
CA ASN A 7 13.46 3.35 -11.89
C ASN A 7 12.27 4.22 -11.46
N ARG A 8 12.39 4.95 -10.33
CA ARG A 8 11.34 5.80 -9.75
C ARG A 8 10.72 6.76 -10.78
N ASN A 9 11.53 7.36 -11.65
CA ASN A 9 11.06 8.33 -12.64
C ASN A 9 10.19 7.70 -13.76
N LYS A 10 10.18 6.36 -13.86
CA LYS A 10 9.39 5.60 -14.84
C LYS A 10 8.26 4.82 -14.19
N GLN A 11 8.15 4.87 -12.87
CA GLN A 11 7.06 4.21 -12.17
C GLN A 11 5.74 4.93 -12.43
N THR A 12 4.71 4.15 -12.62
CA THR A 12 3.29 4.56 -12.60
C THR A 12 2.58 3.71 -11.58
N ILE A 13 1.53 4.24 -10.98
CA ILE A 13 0.69 3.49 -10.05
C ILE A 13 -0.70 3.35 -10.62
N LEU A 14 -1.26 2.14 -10.55
CA LEU A 14 -2.68 1.91 -10.77
C LEU A 14 -3.41 2.08 -9.44
N ILE A 15 -4.45 2.88 -9.41
CA ILE A 15 -5.32 3.05 -8.24
C ILE A 15 -6.75 2.85 -8.73
N GLU A 16 -7.40 1.78 -8.27
CA GLU A 16 -8.76 1.42 -8.73
C GLU A 16 -8.86 1.36 -10.26
N SER A 17 -7.86 0.72 -10.87
CA SER A 17 -7.69 0.55 -12.33
C SER A 17 -7.39 1.83 -13.12
N ILE A 18 -7.19 2.97 -12.45
CA ILE A 18 -6.80 4.23 -13.09
C ILE A 18 -5.29 4.43 -12.94
N PRO A 19 -4.54 4.55 -14.05
CA PRO A 19 -3.09 4.80 -13.98
C PRO A 19 -2.80 6.26 -13.64
N TYR A 20 -1.80 6.47 -12.78
CA TYR A 20 -1.28 7.78 -12.43
C TYR A 20 0.25 7.78 -12.58
N SER A 21 0.75 8.73 -13.36
CA SER A 21 2.17 9.11 -13.38
C SER A 21 2.49 10.08 -12.25
N ASN A 22 3.78 10.30 -11.99
CA ASN A 22 4.22 11.29 -11.01
C ASN A 22 3.58 12.68 -11.22
N TRP A 23 3.50 13.14 -12.47
CA TRP A 23 2.91 14.44 -12.79
C TRP A 23 1.42 14.52 -12.48
N GLU A 24 0.66 13.46 -12.79
CA GLU A 24 -0.78 13.39 -12.52
C GLU A 24 -1.07 13.35 -11.03
N ILE A 25 -0.23 12.69 -10.23
CA ILE A 25 -0.31 12.67 -8.76
C ILE A 25 -0.20 14.10 -8.21
N GLU A 26 0.79 14.89 -8.66
CA GLU A 26 0.95 16.27 -8.22
C GLU A 26 -0.23 17.15 -8.61
N MET A 27 -0.76 17.01 -9.82
CA MET A 27 -1.95 17.75 -10.27
C MET A 27 -3.18 17.42 -9.43
N VAL A 28 -3.42 16.14 -9.13
CA VAL A 28 -4.56 15.73 -8.29
C VAL A 28 -4.36 16.25 -6.86
N ARG A 29 -3.17 16.15 -6.29
CA ARG A 29 -2.85 16.64 -4.94
C ARG A 29 -3.09 18.13 -4.78
N MET A 30 -2.72 18.95 -5.77
CA MET A 30 -2.90 20.40 -5.74
C MET A 30 -4.39 20.81 -5.79
N ASN A 31 -5.26 19.98 -6.36
CA ASN A 31 -6.67 20.29 -6.54
C ASN A 31 -7.58 19.79 -5.40
N ILE A 32 -7.02 19.09 -4.39
CA ILE A 32 -7.81 18.64 -3.23
C ILE A 32 -7.78 19.72 -2.13
N PRO A 33 -8.94 20.13 -1.60
CA PRO A 33 -9.01 21.07 -0.48
C PRO A 33 -8.27 20.56 0.77
N ALA A 34 -7.52 21.44 1.44
CA ALA A 34 -6.65 21.07 2.58
C ALA A 34 -7.40 20.59 3.84
N ASP A 35 -8.71 20.84 3.93
CA ASP A 35 -9.58 20.51 5.06
C ASP A 35 -10.15 19.08 4.98
N ASN A 36 -10.03 18.42 3.85
CA ASN A 36 -10.55 17.06 3.64
C ASN A 36 -9.42 16.01 3.76
N ARG A 37 -8.97 15.72 4.97
CA ARG A 37 -7.94 14.69 5.26
C ARG A 37 -8.49 13.27 5.08
N SER A 38 -8.83 12.91 3.86
CA SER A 38 -9.19 11.53 3.52
C SER A 38 -7.96 10.64 3.42
N PHE A 39 -8.13 9.33 3.59
CA PHE A 39 -7.05 8.35 3.39
C PHE A 39 -6.44 8.43 1.97
N ARG A 40 -7.25 8.83 0.98
CA ARG A 40 -6.78 9.10 -0.38
C ARG A 40 -5.77 10.26 -0.44
N GLN A 41 -5.95 11.30 0.38
CA GLN A 41 -4.96 12.39 0.47
C GLN A 41 -3.66 11.95 1.14
N GLU A 42 -3.73 11.11 2.16
CA GLU A 42 -2.53 10.52 2.76
C GLU A 42 -1.75 9.71 1.71
N LEU A 43 -2.45 8.94 0.87
CA LEU A 43 -1.85 8.19 -0.23
C LEU A 43 -1.17 9.11 -1.24
N LEU A 44 -1.84 10.18 -1.68
CA LEU A 44 -1.27 11.14 -2.63
C LEU A 44 -0.07 11.90 -2.03
N SER A 45 -0.12 12.25 -0.75
CA SER A 45 1.00 12.87 -0.04
C SER A 45 2.20 11.94 0.04
N PHE A 46 1.96 10.66 0.36
CA PHE A 46 3.02 9.65 0.36
C PHE A 46 3.62 9.44 -1.05
N LEU A 47 2.80 9.40 -2.09
CA LEU A 47 3.29 9.27 -3.46
C LEU A 47 4.14 10.46 -3.89
N SER A 48 3.76 11.68 -3.49
CA SER A 48 4.59 12.89 -3.70
C SER A 48 5.94 12.77 -2.99
N GLU A 49 5.97 12.33 -1.73
CA GLU A 49 7.23 12.05 -1.00
C GLU A 49 8.06 10.95 -1.66
N TRP A 50 7.40 9.94 -2.22
CA TRP A 50 8.09 8.84 -2.92
C TRP A 50 8.81 9.33 -4.17
N PHE A 51 8.17 10.16 -4.96
CA PHE A 51 8.71 10.66 -6.23
C PHE A 51 9.65 11.87 -6.06
N ASP A 52 9.70 12.44 -4.90
CA ASP A 52 10.60 13.55 -4.61
C ASP A 52 12.08 13.11 -4.76
N PRO A 53 13.04 14.02 -5.05
CA PRO A 53 14.43 13.69 -5.28
C PRO A 53 15.17 13.07 -4.10
N ALA A 54 14.67 13.23 -2.85
CA ALA A 54 15.32 12.67 -1.67
C ALA A 54 15.47 11.15 -1.76
N ASP A 55 16.61 10.62 -1.32
CA ASP A 55 16.90 9.18 -1.38
C ASP A 55 16.32 8.40 -0.20
N THR A 56 15.84 9.11 0.83
CA THR A 56 15.30 8.51 2.05
C THR A 56 13.85 8.92 2.29
N LEU A 57 13.13 8.12 3.06
CA LEU A 57 11.78 8.39 3.54
C LEU A 57 11.71 8.28 5.06
N PRO A 58 10.99 9.20 5.74
CA PRO A 58 10.68 9.05 7.16
C PRO A 58 9.67 7.91 7.34
N VAL A 59 9.94 7.04 8.31
CA VAL A 59 9.04 5.97 8.74
C VAL A 59 8.92 5.97 10.24
N HIS A 60 7.74 5.69 10.76
CA HIS A 60 7.52 5.52 12.19
C HIS A 60 7.47 4.03 12.54
N THR A 61 8.16 3.65 13.61
CA THR A 61 8.03 2.31 14.16
C THR A 61 6.87 2.31 15.15
N SER A 62 6.03 1.27 15.10
CA SER A 62 5.03 1.02 16.15
C SER A 62 5.77 0.52 17.40
N GLY A 63 6.31 1.44 18.19
CA GLY A 63 7.10 1.08 19.39
C GLY A 63 6.26 0.26 20.38
N SER A 64 6.59 -1.02 20.55
CA SER A 64 6.00 -1.89 21.57
C SER A 64 6.38 -1.47 23.01
N THR A 65 7.33 -0.56 23.18
CA THR A 65 7.93 -0.19 24.47
C THR A 65 8.17 1.30 24.68
N GLY A 66 7.61 2.20 23.84
CA GLY A 66 7.87 3.64 24.00
C GLY A 66 7.27 4.52 22.92
N LYS A 67 7.66 5.80 22.92
CA LYS A 67 7.23 6.75 21.89
C LYS A 67 7.69 6.27 20.50
N PRO A 68 6.85 6.41 19.46
CA PRO A 68 7.24 6.10 18.09
C PRO A 68 8.54 6.83 17.74
N LYS A 69 9.52 6.08 17.22
CA LYS A 69 10.77 6.67 16.73
C LYS A 69 10.66 6.90 15.23
N GLU A 70 11.00 8.09 14.81
CA GLU A 70 11.19 8.40 13.40
C GLU A 70 12.54 7.84 12.94
N LEU A 71 12.53 7.11 11.85
CA LEU A 71 13.70 6.54 11.19
C LEU A 71 13.66 6.94 9.72
N TYR A 72 14.83 7.14 9.13
CA TYR A 72 14.94 7.39 7.69
C TYR A 72 15.41 6.11 7.00
N VAL A 73 14.63 5.66 6.02
CA VAL A 73 14.93 4.44 5.25
C VAL A 73 15.20 4.80 3.80
N GLU A 74 16.25 4.22 3.23
CA GLU A 74 16.62 4.42 1.83
C GLU A 74 15.53 3.87 0.90
N LYS A 75 15.06 4.69 -0.03
CA LYS A 75 14.02 4.31 -1.01
C LYS A 75 14.46 3.12 -1.87
N GLU A 76 15.76 3.04 -2.18
CA GLU A 76 16.32 1.90 -2.93
C GLU A 76 16.15 0.59 -2.18
N ARG A 77 16.50 0.54 -0.90
CA ARG A 77 16.29 -0.66 -0.07
C ARG A 77 14.82 -1.05 0.06
N MET A 78 13.94 -0.06 0.11
CA MET A 78 12.48 -0.33 0.11
C MET A 78 12.03 -0.96 -1.22
N MET A 79 12.56 -0.48 -2.35
CA MET A 79 12.28 -1.08 -3.67
C MET A 79 12.82 -2.50 -3.77
N GLU A 80 14.05 -2.76 -3.33
CA GLU A 80 14.64 -4.10 -3.31
C GLU A 80 13.80 -5.07 -2.49
N SER A 81 13.41 -4.67 -1.27
CA SER A 81 12.52 -5.47 -0.41
C SER A 81 11.16 -5.73 -1.06
N ALA A 82 10.61 -4.74 -1.75
CA ALA A 82 9.35 -4.89 -2.48
C ALA A 82 9.48 -5.87 -3.64
N CYS A 83 10.56 -5.77 -4.45
CA CYS A 83 10.85 -6.69 -5.55
C CYS A 83 11.00 -8.13 -5.05
N LEU A 84 11.76 -8.35 -3.96
CA LEU A 84 11.92 -9.68 -3.36
C LEU A 84 10.57 -10.26 -2.91
N THR A 85 9.75 -9.47 -2.22
CA THR A 85 8.43 -9.91 -1.77
C THR A 85 7.51 -10.23 -2.96
N CYS A 86 7.44 -9.35 -3.96
CA CYS A 86 6.61 -9.57 -5.13
C CYS A 86 7.05 -10.80 -5.94
N SER A 87 8.37 -11.01 -6.06
CA SER A 87 8.93 -12.21 -6.71
C SER A 87 8.58 -13.48 -5.96
N PHE A 88 8.78 -13.48 -4.63
CA PHE A 88 8.49 -14.63 -3.77
C PHE A 88 7.01 -15.02 -3.80
N LEU A 89 6.12 -14.03 -3.75
CA LEU A 89 4.68 -14.23 -3.81
C LEU A 89 4.15 -14.48 -5.24
N GLY A 90 4.99 -14.35 -6.27
CA GLY A 90 4.58 -14.52 -7.67
C GLY A 90 3.54 -13.49 -8.13
N LEU A 91 3.59 -12.27 -7.59
CA LEU A 91 2.67 -11.19 -7.97
C LEU A 91 2.92 -10.75 -9.40
N GLN A 92 1.82 -10.55 -10.14
CA GLN A 92 1.84 -10.16 -11.55
C GLN A 92 1.35 -8.72 -11.71
N LYS A 93 1.73 -8.10 -12.81
CA LYS A 93 1.19 -6.79 -13.21
C LYS A 93 -0.35 -6.86 -13.24
N GLU A 94 -0.99 -5.81 -12.72
CA GLU A 94 -2.46 -5.67 -12.62
C GLU A 94 -3.14 -6.62 -11.62
N ASP A 95 -2.37 -7.45 -10.86
CA ASP A 95 -2.93 -8.12 -9.69
C ASP A 95 -3.43 -7.06 -8.68
N SER A 96 -4.64 -7.22 -8.16
CA SER A 96 -5.20 -6.28 -7.19
C SER A 96 -4.56 -6.42 -5.81
N ALA A 97 -4.17 -5.28 -5.22
CA ALA A 97 -3.51 -5.21 -3.92
C ALA A 97 -4.29 -4.31 -2.95
N LEU A 98 -4.76 -4.86 -1.83
CA LEU A 98 -5.49 -4.10 -0.81
C LEU A 98 -4.54 -3.27 0.05
N LEU A 99 -4.76 -1.95 0.07
CA LEU A 99 -4.12 -1.03 1.01
C LEU A 99 -5.12 -0.69 2.12
N CYS A 100 -4.97 -1.33 3.28
CA CYS A 100 -5.86 -1.16 4.44
C CYS A 100 -5.11 -0.81 5.74
N MET A 101 -3.85 -0.39 5.62
CA MET A 101 -3.00 0.01 6.75
C MET A 101 -2.62 1.48 6.66
N PRO A 102 -2.48 2.18 7.81
CA PRO A 102 -2.07 3.58 7.83
C PRO A 102 -0.71 3.81 7.18
N LEU A 103 -0.59 4.87 6.37
CA LEU A 103 0.64 5.22 5.66
C LEU A 103 1.71 5.89 6.54
N GLN A 104 1.39 6.27 7.76
CA GLN A 104 2.40 6.69 8.74
C GLN A 104 3.36 5.55 9.12
N TYR A 105 2.95 4.28 8.98
CA TYR A 105 3.78 3.12 9.29
C TYR A 105 4.39 2.50 8.03
N ILE A 106 5.56 1.89 8.20
CA ILE A 106 6.29 1.23 7.10
C ILE A 106 5.43 0.15 6.40
N ALA A 107 4.57 -0.54 7.13
CA ALA A 107 3.73 -1.60 6.58
C ALA A 107 2.80 -1.10 5.47
N GLY A 108 2.08 0.02 5.70
CA GLY A 108 1.24 0.65 4.68
C GLY A 108 2.05 1.17 3.49
N LYS A 109 3.16 1.88 3.77
CA LYS A 109 4.09 2.37 2.74
C LYS A 109 4.58 1.23 1.83
N MET A 110 4.95 0.08 2.41
CA MET A 110 5.45 -1.06 1.65
C MET A 110 4.40 -1.71 0.73
N VAL A 111 3.09 -1.63 1.03
CA VAL A 111 2.05 -2.07 0.10
C VAL A 111 2.06 -1.20 -1.15
N VAL A 112 2.13 0.12 -0.99
CA VAL A 112 2.17 1.07 -2.12
C VAL A 112 3.44 0.87 -2.95
N ILE A 113 4.60 0.67 -2.30
CA ILE A 113 5.87 0.46 -3.02
C ILE A 113 5.84 -0.86 -3.81
N ARG A 114 5.23 -1.92 -3.28
CA ARG A 114 4.99 -3.17 -4.03
C ARG A 114 4.12 -2.93 -5.26
N ALA A 115 3.06 -2.12 -5.12
CA ALA A 115 2.22 -1.76 -6.25
C ALA A 115 3.01 -0.99 -7.33
N LEU A 116 3.85 -0.05 -6.93
CA LEU A 116 4.71 0.72 -7.86
C LEU A 116 5.72 -0.17 -8.61
N VAL A 117 6.44 -1.06 -7.90
CA VAL A 117 7.50 -1.86 -8.54
C VAL A 117 6.94 -2.99 -9.41
N ALA A 118 5.82 -3.59 -9.03
CA ALA A 118 5.22 -4.72 -9.73
C ALA A 118 4.06 -4.33 -10.66
N GLY A 119 3.63 -3.06 -10.64
CA GLY A 119 2.50 -2.57 -11.43
C GLY A 119 1.16 -3.16 -10.98
N LEU A 120 0.97 -3.32 -9.65
CA LEU A 120 -0.28 -3.84 -9.11
C LEU A 120 -1.37 -2.78 -9.13
N ASP A 121 -2.63 -3.21 -9.22
CA ASP A 121 -3.81 -2.36 -9.05
C ASP A 121 -4.10 -2.16 -7.57
N LEU A 122 -3.80 -0.97 -7.04
CA LEU A 122 -3.95 -0.63 -5.64
C LEU A 122 -5.41 -0.31 -5.32
N LEU A 123 -5.96 -1.00 -4.33
CA LEU A 123 -7.31 -0.78 -3.80
C LEU A 123 -7.19 -0.14 -2.41
N PRO A 124 -7.23 1.21 -2.31
CA PRO A 124 -7.12 1.89 -1.02
C PRO A 124 -8.46 1.89 -0.30
N VAL A 125 -8.48 1.37 0.92
CA VAL A 125 -9.60 1.47 1.86
C VAL A 125 -9.13 2.17 3.14
N THR A 126 -9.99 2.99 3.72
CA THR A 126 -9.68 3.66 4.99
C THR A 126 -9.32 2.62 6.06
N PRO A 127 -8.16 2.75 6.72
CA PRO A 127 -7.75 1.81 7.75
C PRO A 127 -8.79 1.66 8.85
N SER A 128 -9.23 0.43 9.09
CA SER A 128 -10.23 0.08 10.10
C SER A 128 -10.01 -1.34 10.60
N GLY A 129 -10.79 -1.75 11.60
CA GLY A 129 -10.81 -3.14 12.06
C GLY A 129 -11.52 -4.10 11.09
N HIS A 130 -12.26 -3.58 10.11
CA HIS A 130 -13.06 -4.33 9.12
C HIS A 130 -12.73 -3.86 7.70
N PRO A 131 -11.52 -4.14 7.19
CA PRO A 131 -11.06 -3.59 5.92
C PRO A 131 -11.73 -4.23 4.69
N LEU A 132 -12.43 -5.34 4.85
CA LEU A 132 -13.08 -6.08 3.76
C LEU A 132 -14.57 -5.77 3.62
N LYS A 133 -15.14 -4.96 4.56
CA LYS A 133 -16.58 -4.72 4.70
C LYS A 133 -17.26 -4.26 3.40
N ASP A 134 -16.64 -3.34 2.67
CA ASP A 134 -17.26 -2.71 1.49
C ASP A 134 -16.71 -3.28 0.16
N LEU A 135 -15.90 -4.35 0.24
CA LEU A 135 -15.37 -4.98 -0.95
C LEU A 135 -16.41 -5.91 -1.59
N THR A 136 -16.58 -5.76 -2.89
CA THR A 136 -17.46 -6.65 -3.69
C THR A 136 -16.69 -7.83 -4.30
N LYS A 137 -15.36 -7.75 -4.35
CA LYS A 137 -14.47 -8.77 -4.91
C LYS A 137 -13.21 -8.90 -4.06
N ALA A 138 -12.75 -10.13 -3.87
CA ALA A 138 -11.51 -10.37 -3.15
C ALA A 138 -10.29 -9.84 -3.94
N PRO A 139 -9.38 -9.09 -3.28
CA PRO A 139 -8.11 -8.72 -3.89
C PRO A 139 -7.21 -9.96 -4.06
N VAL A 140 -6.28 -9.90 -5.00
CA VAL A 140 -5.28 -10.95 -5.19
C VAL A 140 -4.31 -10.98 -4.01
N PHE A 141 -3.88 -9.81 -3.56
CA PHE A 141 -2.94 -9.63 -2.45
C PHE A 141 -3.52 -8.71 -1.37
N ALA A 142 -3.35 -9.08 -0.11
CA ALA A 142 -3.63 -8.23 1.03
C ALA A 142 -2.54 -8.34 2.10
N ALA A 143 -2.11 -7.20 2.64
CA ALA A 143 -1.30 -7.15 3.86
C ALA A 143 -2.19 -6.62 4.99
N MET A 144 -2.36 -7.42 6.05
CA MET A 144 -3.30 -7.16 7.15
C MET A 144 -2.61 -7.39 8.49
N ILE A 145 -3.11 -6.73 9.54
CA ILE A 145 -2.71 -7.04 10.92
C ILE A 145 -3.60 -8.15 11.49
N PRO A 146 -3.13 -8.92 12.51
CA PRO A 146 -3.89 -10.02 13.10
C PRO A 146 -5.30 -9.63 13.55
N MET A 147 -5.47 -8.43 14.11
CA MET A 147 -6.77 -7.92 14.55
C MET A 147 -7.77 -7.79 13.38
N GLN A 148 -7.32 -7.30 12.22
CA GLN A 148 -8.17 -7.17 11.04
C GLN A 148 -8.63 -8.55 10.55
N VAL A 149 -7.70 -9.52 10.50
CA VAL A 149 -8.03 -10.91 10.13
C VAL A 149 -9.01 -11.52 11.12
N TYR A 150 -8.76 -11.35 12.43
CA TYR A 150 -9.66 -11.86 13.46
C TYR A 150 -11.07 -11.29 13.33
N ASN A 151 -11.20 -9.97 13.17
CA ASN A 151 -12.49 -9.31 13.04
C ASN A 151 -13.23 -9.75 11.76
N SER A 152 -12.52 -9.81 10.64
CA SER A 152 -13.12 -10.25 9.35
C SER A 152 -13.59 -11.71 9.41
N LEU A 153 -12.96 -12.56 10.21
CA LEU A 153 -13.42 -13.94 10.41
C LEU A 153 -14.75 -14.05 11.18
N GLN A 154 -15.13 -13.01 11.94
CA GLN A 154 -16.40 -12.99 12.70
C GLN A 154 -17.59 -12.52 11.86
N VAL A 155 -17.36 -11.94 10.68
CA VAL A 155 -18.40 -11.42 9.80
C VAL A 155 -18.49 -12.32 8.56
N PRO A 156 -19.63 -12.99 8.30
CA PRO A 156 -19.76 -13.96 7.22
C PRO A 156 -19.36 -13.42 5.83
N GLU A 157 -19.74 -12.19 5.50
CA GLU A 157 -19.44 -11.54 4.23
C GLU A 157 -17.94 -11.28 4.07
N GLU A 158 -17.29 -10.72 5.10
CA GLU A 158 -15.86 -10.47 5.09
C GLU A 158 -15.05 -11.78 5.10
N LYS A 159 -15.52 -12.79 5.83
CA LYS A 159 -14.92 -14.13 5.85
C LYS A 159 -14.93 -14.76 4.46
N ALA A 160 -16.03 -14.63 3.71
CA ALA A 160 -16.12 -15.13 2.37
C ALA A 160 -15.12 -14.47 1.41
N ILE A 161 -14.90 -13.15 1.55
CA ILE A 161 -13.87 -12.42 0.82
C ILE A 161 -12.47 -12.86 1.25
N LEU A 162 -12.21 -12.92 2.55
CA LEU A 162 -10.90 -13.30 3.12
C LEU A 162 -10.45 -14.68 2.61
N GLN A 163 -11.37 -15.65 2.50
CA GLN A 163 -11.08 -17.00 2.00
C GLN A 163 -10.74 -17.05 0.51
N GLN A 164 -11.07 -16.01 -0.25
CA GLN A 164 -10.77 -15.90 -1.68
C GLN A 164 -9.48 -15.10 -1.96
N ILE A 165 -8.89 -14.44 -0.95
CA ILE A 165 -7.60 -13.75 -1.11
C ILE A 165 -6.53 -14.80 -1.40
N ARG A 166 -5.93 -14.72 -2.59
CA ARG A 166 -4.95 -15.72 -3.05
C ARG A 166 -3.64 -15.66 -2.26
N LEU A 167 -3.21 -14.46 -1.92
CA LEU A 167 -1.95 -14.18 -1.25
C LEU A 167 -2.18 -13.21 -0.09
N SER A 168 -1.85 -13.62 1.12
CA SER A 168 -1.95 -12.76 2.29
C SER A 168 -0.63 -12.67 3.03
N LEU A 169 -0.30 -11.47 3.47
CA LEU A 169 0.81 -11.19 4.39
C LEU A 169 0.21 -10.68 5.69
N ILE A 170 0.42 -11.44 6.78
CA ILE A 170 0.02 -10.97 8.12
C ILE A 170 1.22 -10.27 8.72
N HIS A 171 1.05 -8.97 8.96
CA HIS A 171 2.08 -8.15 9.61
C HIS A 171 1.90 -8.22 11.12
N ILE A 172 2.85 -8.84 11.80
CA ILE A 172 2.88 -9.02 13.27
C ILE A 172 3.73 -7.93 13.90
#